data_a6df01470cbdba679d9fe14a78cbc0a6
#
_entry.id   a6df01470cbdba679d9fe14a78cbc0a6
#
_cell.length_a   1.000
_cell.length_b   1.000
_cell.length_c   1.000
_cell.angle_alpha   90.00
_cell.angle_beta   90.00
_cell.angle_gamma   90.00
#
_symmetry.space_group_name_H-M   'P 1'
#
loop_
_entity.id
_entity.type
_entity.pdbx_description
1 polymer ?
#
loop_
_entity_poly.entity_id
_entity_poly.type
_entity_poly.pdbx_seq_one_letter_code
_entity_poly.pdbx_strand_id
1 'polypeptide(L)'
;GSGRTDAGVHALAQVAHGDVPESIGMSGEAWANALNACLPLTIRVTQAEEVHPQFHARFDASGKVYRYRIWRPRMLSPFEADRAWHLYGPLDVDALRWCCEKLVGTHNFIRLSANRGDMPEVERRTLPEKTTRTIHSAEVRECGEVLELEFEGDGFLYKMVRLIVGSMIHVARGREPREWFASLLSDPNGKQSNQTA
;
A
#
# COMPACT_ATOMS: atom_id res chain seq x y z
N GLY A 1 14.54 2.93 -5.90
CA GLY A 1 13.29 2.25 -6.24
C GLY A 1 12.07 3.12 -6.05
N SER A 2 10.95 2.76 -6.68
CA SER A 2 9.69 3.52 -6.67
C SER A 2 9.06 3.60 -5.28
N GLY A 3 9.26 2.62 -4.45
CA GLY A 3 8.84 2.60 -3.05
C GLY A 3 9.63 1.60 -2.23
N ARG A 4 9.72 1.84 -0.93
CA ARG A 4 10.24 0.82 -0.01
C ARG A 4 9.11 -0.14 0.33
N THR A 5 9.43 -1.43 0.38
CA THR A 5 8.54 -2.46 0.93
C THR A 5 8.91 -2.68 2.40
N ASP A 6 7.94 -2.56 3.30
CA ASP A 6 8.14 -2.93 4.70
C ASP A 6 8.26 -4.47 4.83
N ALA A 7 8.75 -4.97 5.96
CA ALA A 7 8.86 -6.42 6.19
C ALA A 7 7.49 -7.11 6.01
N GLY A 8 7.49 -8.22 5.29
CA GLY A 8 6.29 -8.99 4.98
C GLY A 8 5.44 -8.45 3.82
N VAL A 9 5.85 -7.35 3.18
CA VAL A 9 5.16 -6.82 2.00
C VAL A 9 5.71 -7.46 0.74
N HIS A 10 4.83 -7.97 -0.10
CA HIS A 10 5.15 -8.51 -1.42
C HIS A 10 4.93 -7.42 -2.48
N ALA A 11 5.72 -7.42 -3.53
CA ALA A 11 5.56 -6.51 -4.67
C ALA A 11 5.51 -7.32 -5.97
N LEU A 12 4.46 -7.15 -6.75
CA LEU A 12 4.31 -7.77 -8.07
C LEU A 12 5.04 -6.96 -9.15
N ALA A 13 5.19 -5.65 -8.95
CA ALA A 13 5.74 -4.72 -9.92
C ALA A 13 6.54 -3.60 -9.23
N GLN A 14 7.61 -3.96 -8.52
CA GLN A 14 8.55 -2.97 -7.99
C GLN A 14 9.45 -2.46 -9.12
N VAL A 15 9.60 -1.15 -9.24
CA VAL A 15 10.50 -0.51 -10.21
C VAL A 15 11.71 0.07 -9.49
N ALA A 16 12.89 -0.18 -10.01
CA ALA A 16 14.14 0.41 -9.54
C ALA A 16 14.96 0.94 -10.74
N HIS A 17 15.75 1.95 -10.53
CA HIS A 17 16.73 2.43 -11.49
C HIS A 17 18.13 2.41 -10.87
N GLY A 18 19.13 2.37 -11.69
CA GLY A 18 20.55 2.47 -11.32
C GLY A 18 21.36 2.91 -12.52
N ASP A 19 22.48 3.58 -12.25
CA ASP A 19 23.42 3.98 -13.28
C ASP A 19 24.41 2.84 -13.52
N VAL A 20 24.71 2.59 -14.76
CA VAL A 20 25.69 1.60 -15.18
C VAL A 20 26.75 2.25 -16.08
N PRO A 21 28.03 1.84 -16.01
CA PRO A 21 29.05 2.35 -16.91
C PRO A 21 28.73 2.03 -18.37
N GLU A 22 28.81 3.01 -19.25
CA GLU A 22 28.59 2.85 -20.70
C GLU A 22 29.46 1.74 -21.33
N SER A 23 30.63 1.49 -20.75
CA SER A 23 31.56 0.45 -21.24
C SER A 23 31.03 -0.98 -21.11
N ILE A 24 29.92 -1.21 -20.38
CA ILE A 24 29.42 -2.57 -20.14
C ILE A 24 28.55 -3.09 -21.29
N GLY A 25 27.91 -2.27 -22.09
CA GLY A 25 27.24 -2.64 -23.35
C GLY A 25 26.27 -3.84 -23.29
N MET A 26 25.68 -4.15 -22.13
CA MET A 26 24.78 -5.30 -21.96
C MET A 26 23.37 -4.91 -22.36
N SER A 27 22.65 -5.81 -23.05
CA SER A 27 21.22 -5.65 -23.29
C SER A 27 20.40 -5.75 -21.99
N GLY A 28 19.17 -5.23 -22.00
CA GLY A 28 18.26 -5.36 -20.85
C GLY A 28 18.03 -6.82 -20.44
N GLU A 29 17.89 -7.74 -21.39
CA GLU A 29 17.75 -9.17 -21.11
C GLU A 29 18.99 -9.74 -20.41
N ALA A 30 20.20 -9.37 -20.89
CA ALA A 30 21.45 -9.79 -20.26
C ALA A 30 21.57 -9.24 -18.83
N TRP A 31 21.14 -7.99 -18.59
CA TRP A 31 21.06 -7.41 -17.24
C TRP A 31 20.08 -8.17 -16.35
N ALA A 32 18.87 -8.47 -16.83
CA ALA A 32 17.89 -9.23 -16.05
C ALA A 32 18.42 -10.60 -15.65
N ASN A 33 19.10 -11.31 -16.58
CA ASN A 33 19.72 -12.61 -16.31
C ASN A 33 20.86 -12.51 -15.29
N ALA A 34 21.74 -11.55 -15.44
CA ALA A 34 22.87 -11.34 -14.52
C ALA A 34 22.40 -10.98 -13.10
N LEU A 35 21.42 -10.09 -12.98
CA LEU A 35 20.83 -9.73 -11.70
C LEU A 35 20.16 -10.95 -11.05
N ASN A 36 19.39 -11.71 -11.80
CA ASN A 36 18.70 -12.91 -11.28
C ASN A 36 19.67 -14.01 -10.83
N ALA A 37 20.86 -14.08 -11.40
CA ALA A 37 21.90 -15.01 -10.95
C ALA A 37 22.46 -14.64 -9.56
N CYS A 38 22.42 -13.35 -9.19
CA CYS A 38 22.95 -12.86 -7.91
C CYS A 38 21.88 -12.68 -6.84
N LEU A 39 20.60 -12.57 -7.22
CA LEU A 39 19.51 -12.31 -6.30
C LEU A 39 18.99 -13.59 -5.62
N PRO A 40 18.51 -13.48 -4.36
CA PRO A 40 17.87 -14.61 -3.69
C PRO A 40 16.60 -15.03 -4.44
N LEU A 41 16.14 -16.28 -4.23
CA LEU A 41 14.96 -16.84 -4.92
C LEU A 41 13.67 -16.05 -4.69
N THR A 42 13.61 -15.24 -3.64
CA THR A 42 12.46 -14.41 -3.28
C THR A 42 12.37 -13.10 -4.05
N ILE A 43 13.42 -12.76 -4.86
CA ILE A 43 13.44 -11.55 -5.68
C ILE A 43 13.76 -11.96 -7.12
N ARG A 44 12.94 -11.46 -8.05
CA ARG A 44 13.15 -11.71 -9.50
C ARG A 44 12.99 -10.43 -10.30
N VAL A 45 13.94 -10.17 -11.16
CA VAL A 45 13.86 -9.13 -12.18
C VAL A 45 13.16 -9.75 -13.39
N THR A 46 11.99 -9.21 -13.71
CA THR A 46 11.17 -9.68 -14.83
C THR A 46 11.52 -8.97 -16.13
N GLN A 47 11.99 -7.73 -16.02
CA GLN A 47 12.37 -6.88 -17.16
C GLN A 47 13.44 -5.90 -16.71
N ALA A 48 14.38 -5.61 -17.59
CA ALA A 48 15.31 -4.49 -17.47
C ALA A 48 15.41 -3.80 -18.84
N GLU A 49 15.43 -2.49 -18.82
CA GLU A 49 15.50 -1.67 -20.03
C GLU A 49 16.31 -0.41 -19.79
N GLU A 50 16.89 0.12 -20.86
CA GLU A 50 17.54 1.42 -20.82
C GLU A 50 16.45 2.51 -20.88
N VAL A 51 16.61 3.52 -20.04
CA VAL A 51 15.67 4.64 -19.94
C VAL A 51 16.41 5.96 -20.06
N HIS A 52 15.66 7.04 -20.25
CA HIS A 52 16.23 8.38 -20.31
C HIS A 52 17.08 8.70 -19.07
N PRO A 53 18.26 9.35 -19.20
CA PRO A 53 19.19 9.62 -18.09
C PRO A 53 18.58 10.38 -16.91
N GLN A 54 17.50 11.12 -17.11
CA GLN A 54 16.79 11.83 -16.04
C GLN A 54 15.69 10.99 -15.37
N PHE A 55 15.46 9.75 -15.83
CA PHE A 55 14.43 8.90 -15.25
C PHE A 55 14.70 8.61 -13.78
N HIS A 56 13.65 8.77 -12.97
CA HIS A 56 13.74 8.49 -11.55
C HIS A 56 12.54 7.64 -11.09
N ALA A 57 12.75 6.35 -10.84
CA ALA A 57 11.71 5.37 -10.51
C ALA A 57 10.70 5.80 -9.43
N ARG A 58 11.08 6.71 -8.53
CA ARG A 58 10.20 7.20 -7.47
C ARG A 58 9.42 8.45 -7.87
N PHE A 59 10.07 9.38 -8.57
CA PHE A 59 9.48 10.70 -8.87
C PHE A 59 8.65 10.68 -10.14
N ASP A 60 8.98 9.79 -11.09
CA ASP A 60 8.23 9.62 -12.34
C ASP A 60 7.12 8.57 -12.21
N ALA A 61 6.94 7.99 -11.02
CA ALA A 61 5.81 7.10 -10.76
C ALA A 61 4.50 7.89 -10.78
N SER A 62 3.59 7.56 -11.70
CA SER A 62 2.27 8.18 -11.84
C SER A 62 1.28 7.77 -10.75
N GLY A 63 1.50 6.62 -10.12
CA GLY A 63 0.63 6.11 -9.07
C GLY A 63 1.13 4.78 -8.51
N LYS A 64 0.39 4.26 -7.54
CA LYS A 64 0.65 2.96 -6.91
C LYS A 64 -0.66 2.24 -6.63
N VAL A 65 -0.62 0.92 -6.78
CA VAL A 65 -1.72 0.04 -6.40
C VAL A 65 -1.27 -0.81 -5.22
N TYR A 66 -2.07 -0.83 -4.17
CA TYR A 66 -1.90 -1.72 -3.03
C TYR A 66 -3.06 -2.68 -2.94
N ARG A 67 -2.75 -3.98 -2.80
CA ARG A 67 -3.72 -5.02 -2.55
C ARG A 67 -3.48 -5.61 -1.18
N TYR A 68 -4.52 -5.61 -0.35
CA TYR A 68 -4.52 -6.23 0.96
C TYR A 68 -5.39 -7.48 0.91
N ARG A 69 -4.83 -8.63 1.28
CA ARG A 69 -5.51 -9.92 1.20
C ARG A 69 -5.91 -10.39 2.59
N ILE A 70 -7.15 -10.82 2.75
CA ILE A 70 -7.73 -11.29 4.00
C ILE A 70 -8.23 -12.71 3.78
N TRP A 71 -7.67 -13.65 4.52
CA TRP A 71 -8.10 -15.05 4.54
C TRP A 71 -9.21 -15.22 5.58
N ARG A 72 -10.40 -15.65 5.16
CA ARG A 72 -11.62 -15.70 5.98
C ARG A 72 -11.92 -17.03 6.65
N PRO A 73 -11.56 -18.20 6.09
CA PRO A 73 -11.86 -19.48 6.70
C PRO A 73 -11.25 -19.65 8.10
N ARG A 74 -11.82 -20.61 8.87
CA ARG A 74 -11.40 -20.88 10.24
C ARG A 74 -9.93 -21.24 10.36
N MET A 75 -9.41 -22.02 9.38
CA MET A 75 -8.01 -22.41 9.35
C MET A 75 -7.27 -21.63 8.26
N LEU A 76 -6.10 -21.10 8.60
CA LEU A 76 -5.22 -20.48 7.62
C LEU A 76 -4.63 -21.56 6.72
N SER A 77 -4.77 -21.38 5.41
CA SER A 77 -4.07 -22.21 4.43
C SER A 77 -2.55 -21.98 4.51
N PRO A 78 -1.72 -23.06 4.53
CA PRO A 78 -0.26 -22.88 4.46
C PRO A 78 0.21 -22.12 3.21
N PHE A 79 -0.54 -22.17 2.11
CA PHE A 79 -0.23 -21.41 0.88
C PHE A 79 -0.54 -19.92 0.96
N GLU A 80 -1.32 -19.51 1.96
CA GLU A 80 -1.66 -18.12 2.25
C GLU A 80 -0.89 -17.55 3.45
N ALA A 81 -0.11 -18.38 4.15
CA ALA A 81 0.79 -17.94 5.19
C ALA A 81 1.73 -16.87 4.63
N ASP A 82 1.93 -15.77 5.36
CA ASP A 82 2.72 -14.59 4.99
C ASP A 82 2.19 -13.80 3.77
N ARG A 83 1.07 -14.23 3.15
CA ARG A 83 0.47 -13.58 1.97
C ARG A 83 -0.87 -12.94 2.24
N ALA A 84 -1.57 -13.40 3.28
CA ALA A 84 -2.88 -12.88 3.66
C ALA A 84 -2.99 -12.71 5.17
N TRP A 85 -3.72 -11.71 5.58
CA TRP A 85 -4.10 -11.56 6.98
C TRP A 85 -5.21 -12.56 7.32
N HIS A 86 -4.93 -13.48 8.23
CA HIS A 86 -5.94 -14.42 8.70
C HIS A 86 -6.93 -13.72 9.64
N LEU A 87 -8.16 -13.58 9.20
CA LEU A 87 -9.21 -12.87 9.91
C LEU A 87 -10.49 -13.69 9.94
N TYR A 88 -10.57 -14.66 10.84
CA TYR A 88 -11.75 -15.49 11.04
C TYR A 88 -12.87 -14.74 11.76
N GLY A 89 -14.12 -15.08 11.41
CA GLY A 89 -15.35 -14.57 12.04
C GLY A 89 -16.17 -13.64 11.15
N PRO A 90 -17.30 -13.13 11.67
CA PRO A 90 -18.22 -12.30 10.90
C PRO A 90 -17.55 -10.98 10.48
N LEU A 91 -17.83 -10.58 9.24
CA LEU A 91 -17.31 -9.37 8.62
C LEU A 91 -18.40 -8.81 7.69
N ASP A 92 -18.84 -7.61 7.96
CA ASP A 92 -19.79 -6.88 7.12
C ASP A 92 -19.05 -6.35 5.87
N VAL A 93 -19.20 -7.05 4.74
CA VAL A 93 -18.57 -6.68 3.48
C VAL A 93 -19.16 -5.40 2.90
N ASP A 94 -20.44 -5.10 3.15
CA ASP A 94 -21.07 -3.86 2.69
C ASP A 94 -20.54 -2.64 3.46
N ALA A 95 -20.18 -2.83 4.72
CA ALA A 95 -19.47 -1.78 5.47
C ALA A 95 -18.08 -1.52 4.88
N LEU A 96 -17.37 -2.55 4.42
CA LEU A 96 -16.07 -2.37 3.72
C LEU A 96 -16.24 -1.63 2.40
N ARG A 97 -17.24 -1.98 1.59
CA ARG A 97 -17.56 -1.29 0.33
C ARG A 97 -17.88 0.18 0.58
N TRP A 98 -18.70 0.46 1.58
CA TRP A 98 -19.00 1.82 1.99
C TRP A 98 -17.74 2.61 2.39
N CYS A 99 -16.82 2.00 3.15
CA CYS A 99 -15.54 2.63 3.48
C CYS A 99 -14.70 2.92 2.23
N CYS A 100 -14.66 2.00 1.25
CA CYS A 100 -13.98 2.21 -0.03
C CYS A 100 -14.55 3.42 -0.78
N GLU A 101 -15.87 3.56 -0.86
CA GLU A 101 -16.51 4.72 -1.49
C GLU A 101 -16.10 6.04 -0.83
N LYS A 102 -15.93 6.08 0.50
CA LYS A 102 -15.50 7.27 1.23
C LYS A 102 -14.01 7.60 1.06
N LEU A 103 -13.19 6.62 0.71
CA LEU A 103 -11.76 6.82 0.47
C LEU A 103 -11.45 7.46 -0.87
N VAL A 104 -12.30 7.27 -1.88
CA VAL A 104 -12.07 7.84 -3.22
C VAL A 104 -12.12 9.35 -3.16
N GLY A 105 -11.11 10.00 -3.73
CA GLY A 105 -10.94 11.45 -3.74
C GLY A 105 -9.67 11.90 -3.03
N THR A 106 -9.56 13.21 -2.84
CA THR A 106 -8.41 13.85 -2.21
C THR A 106 -8.71 14.15 -0.74
N HIS A 107 -7.94 13.55 0.16
CA HIS A 107 -8.15 13.67 1.61
C HIS A 107 -6.83 13.91 2.35
N ASN A 108 -6.94 14.48 3.55
CA ASN A 108 -5.81 14.55 4.47
C ASN A 108 -5.73 13.26 5.31
N PHE A 109 -4.75 12.42 5.02
CA PHE A 109 -4.54 11.13 5.68
C PHE A 109 -3.67 11.18 6.94
N ILE A 110 -3.54 12.34 7.58
CA ILE A 110 -2.73 12.47 8.80
C ILE A 110 -3.14 11.49 9.90
N ARG A 111 -4.44 11.25 10.07
CA ARG A 111 -4.98 10.32 11.07
C ARG A 111 -4.88 8.85 10.67
N LEU A 112 -4.67 8.59 9.39
CA LEU A 112 -4.53 7.26 8.80
C LEU A 112 -3.10 7.00 8.29
N SER A 113 -2.11 7.66 8.88
CA SER A 113 -0.70 7.46 8.55
C SER A 113 0.19 7.64 9.78
N ALA A 114 1.31 6.92 9.83
CA ALA A 114 2.27 7.05 10.90
C ALA A 114 3.39 8.05 10.54
N ASN A 115 3.96 8.69 11.55
CA ASN A 115 5.19 9.47 11.40
C ASN A 115 6.39 8.51 11.41
N ARG A 116 7.33 8.70 10.48
CA ARG A 116 8.61 7.95 10.45
C ARG A 116 9.66 8.54 11.38
N GLY A 117 9.41 9.72 11.94
CA GLY A 117 10.41 10.49 12.67
C GLY A 117 11.32 11.34 11.76
N ASP A 118 11.04 11.35 10.46
CA ASP A 118 11.74 12.16 9.45
C ASP A 118 11.21 13.60 9.36
N MET A 119 10.12 13.89 10.07
CA MET A 119 9.47 15.20 10.12
C MET A 119 8.93 15.46 11.53
N PRO A 120 9.11 16.70 12.08
CA PRO A 120 8.49 17.10 13.33
C PRO A 120 6.97 17.00 13.27
N GLU A 121 6.33 16.56 14.35
CA GLU A 121 4.86 16.38 14.38
C GLU A 121 4.12 17.72 14.18
N VAL A 122 4.69 18.82 14.65
CA VAL A 122 4.15 20.18 14.43
C VAL A 122 4.11 20.49 12.94
N GLU A 123 5.21 20.26 12.22
CA GLU A 123 5.30 20.48 10.77
C GLU A 123 4.31 19.61 10.01
N ARG A 124 4.17 18.34 10.40
CA ARG A 124 3.23 17.39 9.80
C ARG A 124 1.77 17.85 9.93
N ARG A 125 1.42 18.55 11.03
CA ARG A 125 0.08 19.08 11.28
C ARG A 125 -0.16 20.43 10.61
N THR A 126 0.87 21.26 10.46
CA THR A 126 0.76 22.61 9.91
C THR A 126 0.90 22.66 8.39
N LEU A 127 1.45 21.62 7.76
CA LEU A 127 1.65 21.51 6.31
C LEU A 127 0.76 20.37 5.74
N PRO A 128 -0.54 20.62 5.53
CA PRO A 128 -1.48 19.57 5.09
C PRO A 128 -1.10 18.93 3.75
N GLU A 129 -0.39 19.63 2.87
CA GLU A 129 0.12 19.09 1.61
C GLU A 129 1.07 17.90 1.80
N LYS A 130 1.72 17.80 2.96
CA LYS A 130 2.59 16.67 3.29
C LYS A 130 1.80 15.39 3.57
N THR A 131 0.55 15.50 4.01
CA THR A 131 -0.32 14.38 4.41
C THR A 131 -1.53 14.21 3.53
N THR A 132 -1.76 15.09 2.56
CA THR A 132 -2.83 14.95 1.57
C THR A 132 -2.42 14.00 0.45
N ARG A 133 -3.33 13.10 0.07
CA ARG A 133 -3.18 12.15 -1.05
C ARG A 133 -4.50 12.01 -1.78
N THR A 134 -4.42 11.60 -3.05
CA THR A 134 -5.59 11.27 -3.86
C THR A 134 -5.67 9.77 -4.05
N ILE A 135 -6.79 9.19 -3.65
CA ILE A 135 -7.14 7.80 -3.96
C ILE A 135 -8.05 7.83 -5.20
N HIS A 136 -7.59 7.21 -6.28
CA HIS A 136 -8.29 7.16 -7.56
C HIS A 136 -9.35 6.07 -7.57
N SER A 137 -9.03 4.91 -7.00
CA SER A 137 -9.99 3.82 -6.80
C SER A 137 -9.75 3.08 -5.48
N ALA A 138 -10.83 2.55 -4.93
CA ALA A 138 -10.79 1.66 -3.77
C ALA A 138 -11.90 0.63 -3.94
N GLU A 139 -11.56 -0.66 -3.89
CA GLU A 139 -12.48 -1.75 -4.19
C GLU A 139 -12.35 -2.91 -3.21
N VAL A 140 -13.47 -3.62 -3.04
CA VAL A 140 -13.55 -4.89 -2.31
C VAL A 140 -13.92 -5.97 -3.30
N ARG A 141 -13.09 -7.00 -3.41
CA ARG A 141 -13.32 -8.18 -4.26
C ARG A 141 -13.37 -9.44 -3.43
N GLU A 142 -14.39 -10.26 -3.66
CA GLU A 142 -14.51 -11.58 -3.05
C GLU A 142 -13.95 -12.64 -4.02
N CYS A 143 -12.77 -13.17 -3.70
CA CYS A 143 -12.04 -14.13 -4.52
C CYS A 143 -12.01 -15.50 -3.82
N GLY A 144 -13.13 -16.21 -3.87
CA GLY A 144 -13.32 -17.47 -3.15
C GLY A 144 -13.23 -17.24 -1.63
N GLU A 145 -12.24 -17.85 -0.98
CA GLU A 145 -12.03 -17.75 0.47
C GLU A 145 -11.27 -16.48 0.89
N VAL A 146 -10.70 -15.76 -0.08
CA VAL A 146 -9.94 -14.52 0.13
C VAL A 146 -10.83 -13.32 -0.16
N LEU A 147 -10.77 -12.34 0.72
CA LEU A 147 -11.28 -11.00 0.48
C LEU A 147 -10.08 -10.11 0.13
N GLU A 148 -10.15 -9.43 -1.01
CA GLU A 148 -9.12 -8.50 -1.46
C GLU A 148 -9.64 -7.07 -1.36
N LEU A 149 -8.84 -6.21 -0.73
CA LEU A 149 -9.05 -4.76 -0.69
C LEU A 149 -7.97 -4.13 -1.56
N GLU A 150 -8.35 -3.46 -2.63
CA GLU A 150 -7.43 -2.85 -3.57
C GLU A 150 -7.57 -1.33 -3.54
N PHE A 151 -6.45 -0.63 -3.50
CA PHE A 151 -6.38 0.84 -3.43
C PHE A 151 -5.40 1.33 -4.48
N GLU A 152 -5.84 2.23 -5.34
CA GLU A 152 -5.01 2.94 -6.32
C GLU A 152 -4.97 4.43 -5.98
N GLY A 153 -3.80 5.04 -6.02
CA GLY A 153 -3.64 6.47 -5.72
C GLY A 153 -2.30 7.03 -6.18
N ASP A 154 -2.18 8.35 -6.13
CA ASP A 154 -0.97 9.10 -6.48
C ASP A 154 0.23 8.75 -5.59
N GLY A 155 -0.03 8.35 -4.36
CA GLY A 155 0.98 7.93 -3.40
C GLY A 155 0.38 7.57 -2.05
N PHE A 156 1.19 6.90 -1.23
CA PHE A 156 0.76 6.46 0.10
C PHE A 156 1.79 6.88 1.14
N LEU A 157 1.30 7.35 2.28
CA LEU A 157 2.10 7.70 3.44
C LEU A 157 2.55 6.44 4.19
N TYR A 158 3.49 6.62 5.08
CA TYR A 158 4.00 5.51 5.90
C TYR A 158 2.87 4.87 6.71
N LYS A 159 2.76 3.54 6.63
CA LYS A 159 1.71 2.70 7.23
C LYS A 159 0.27 3.05 6.82
N MET A 160 0.04 3.93 5.84
CA MET A 160 -1.28 4.42 5.47
C MET A 160 -2.23 3.28 5.11
N VAL A 161 -1.86 2.39 4.21
CA VAL A 161 -2.73 1.28 3.79
C VAL A 161 -3.08 0.36 4.97
N ARG A 162 -2.12 0.08 5.85
CA ARG A 162 -2.37 -0.76 7.03
C ARG A 162 -3.35 -0.12 8.01
N LEU A 163 -3.26 1.21 8.22
CA LEU A 163 -4.18 1.94 9.09
C LEU A 163 -5.57 2.07 8.46
N ILE A 164 -5.64 2.27 7.14
CA ILE A 164 -6.92 2.25 6.41
C ILE A 164 -7.60 0.90 6.61
N VAL A 165 -6.93 -0.20 6.24
CA VAL A 165 -7.51 -1.54 6.33
C VAL A 165 -7.90 -1.90 7.75
N GLY A 166 -7.02 -1.65 8.74
CA GLY A 166 -7.33 -1.90 10.15
C GLY A 166 -8.59 -1.14 10.61
N SER A 167 -8.71 0.14 10.24
CA SER A 167 -9.88 0.95 10.56
C SER A 167 -11.15 0.44 9.88
N MET A 168 -11.07 0.06 8.60
CA MET A 168 -12.18 -0.55 7.86
C MET A 168 -12.66 -1.85 8.51
N ILE A 169 -11.74 -2.70 8.97
CA ILE A 169 -12.07 -3.94 9.66
C ILE A 169 -12.75 -3.68 11.01
N HIS A 170 -12.38 -2.62 11.73
CA HIS A 170 -13.08 -2.24 12.97
C HIS A 170 -14.53 -1.86 12.70
N VAL A 171 -14.81 -1.11 11.64
CA VAL A 171 -16.18 -0.79 11.21
C VAL A 171 -16.92 -2.06 10.77
N ALA A 172 -16.30 -2.90 9.92
CA ALA A 172 -16.92 -4.11 9.40
C ALA A 172 -17.19 -5.18 10.47
N ARG A 173 -16.54 -5.08 11.63
CA ARG A 173 -16.82 -5.90 12.82
C ARG A 173 -17.79 -5.27 13.81
N GLY A 174 -18.35 -4.11 13.47
CA GLY A 174 -19.28 -3.39 14.36
C GLY A 174 -18.63 -2.83 15.63
N ARG A 175 -17.30 -2.69 15.65
CA ARG A 175 -16.56 -2.12 16.80
C ARG A 175 -16.55 -0.60 16.79
N GLU A 176 -16.67 0.00 15.61
CA GLU A 176 -16.78 1.43 15.38
C GLU A 176 -17.90 1.70 14.36
N PRO A 177 -18.64 2.80 14.50
CA PRO A 177 -19.67 3.18 13.54
C PRO A 177 -19.04 3.69 12.23
N ARG A 178 -19.80 3.65 11.13
CA ARG A 178 -19.35 4.14 9.82
C ARG A 178 -18.92 5.61 9.85
N GLU A 179 -19.63 6.44 10.62
CA GLU A 179 -19.36 7.87 10.80
C GLU A 179 -17.98 8.13 11.43
N TRP A 180 -17.52 7.23 12.31
CA TRP A 180 -16.18 7.31 12.86
C TRP A 180 -15.12 7.21 11.75
N PHE A 181 -15.28 6.26 10.80
CA PHE A 181 -14.35 6.13 9.68
C PHE A 181 -14.36 7.40 8.80
N ALA A 182 -15.53 7.94 8.48
CA ALA A 182 -15.64 9.18 7.73
C ALA A 182 -14.96 10.36 8.45
N SER A 183 -15.04 10.41 9.79
CA SER A 183 -14.36 11.43 10.59
C SER A 183 -12.85 11.38 10.50
N LEU A 184 -12.26 10.21 10.24
CA LEU A 184 -10.80 10.08 10.05
C LEU A 184 -10.30 10.80 8.81
N LEU A 185 -11.17 11.02 7.82
CA LEU A 185 -10.84 11.70 6.56
C LEU A 185 -11.22 13.20 6.59
N SER A 186 -12.25 13.58 7.36
CA SER A 186 -12.81 14.95 7.37
C SER A 186 -12.26 15.85 8.48
N ASP A 187 -11.80 15.28 9.60
CA ASP A 187 -11.25 16.02 10.74
C ASP A 187 -9.76 15.73 10.96
N PRO A 188 -8.84 16.54 10.44
CA PRO A 188 -7.41 16.32 10.59
C PRO A 188 -6.90 16.52 12.03
N ASN A 189 -7.65 17.19 12.89
CA ASN A 189 -7.24 17.52 14.26
C ASN A 189 -7.60 16.44 15.29
N GLY A 190 -8.42 15.47 14.88
CA GLY A 190 -8.81 14.35 15.73
C GLY A 190 -7.66 13.41 16.07
N LYS A 191 -7.92 12.45 16.94
CA LYS A 191 -6.93 11.41 17.29
C LYS A 191 -6.59 10.54 16.08
N GLN A 192 -5.31 10.22 15.94
CA GLN A 192 -4.82 9.25 14.95
C GLN A 192 -5.48 7.89 15.18
N SER A 193 -5.80 7.18 14.10
CA SER A 193 -6.21 5.77 14.20
C SER A 193 -5.01 4.94 14.67
N ASN A 194 -5.23 4.09 15.66
CA ASN A 194 -4.27 3.10 16.13
C ASN A 194 -4.61 1.68 15.63
N GLN A 195 -5.62 1.56 14.76
CA GLN A 195 -6.10 0.30 14.21
C GLN A 195 -5.21 -0.12 13.03
N THR A 196 -4.22 -0.93 13.28
CA THR A 196 -3.32 -1.47 12.25
C THR A 196 -3.72 -2.89 11.86
N ALA A 197 -3.73 -3.15 10.56
CA ALA A 197 -3.82 -4.49 10.00
C ALA A 197 -2.46 -5.18 9.95
#